data_dd6691d4312049edeff6f424aa6bd20c
#
_entry.id   dd6691d4312049edeff6f424aa6bd20c
#
_cell.length_a   1.000
_cell.length_b   1.000
_cell.length_c   1.000
_cell.angle_alpha   90.00
_cell.angle_beta   90.00
_cell.angle_gamma   90.00
#
_symmetry.space_group_name_H-M   'P 1'
#
loop_
_entity.id
_entity.type
_entity.pdbx_description
1 polymer ?
#
loop_
_entity_poly.entity_id
_entity_poly.type
_entity_poly.pdbx_seq_one_letter_code
_entity_poly.pdbx_strand_id
1 'polypeptide(L)'
;GRGEVVLGGRVGRLAAGLYGGRGDALAAAIRQRFPVAMIDEFQGTDPQQYRILRRIWQQQPDTALLLIGDPKQAIYAFRGADIFTYMKARGDVSAHYTLGTNWRSAPGMVGSVNRLFSLTDNPFMFRDIPFKPVNAAPRDQGLRFELNGETQPAMNIWLMPGEGVSSGDYQTTMAQICAAQIRDWLIAGQQSRALLWRGEF
;
A
#
# COMPACT_ATOMS: atom_id res chain seq x y z
N GLY A 1 10.12 -1.75 24.17
CA GLY A 1 8.88 -2.11 24.86
C GLY A 1 8.14 -0.95 25.57
N ARG A 2 8.74 0.27 25.74
CA ARG A 2 8.06 1.39 26.41
C ARG A 2 7.31 2.34 25.46
N GLY A 3 7.57 2.29 24.16
CA GLY A 3 6.96 3.22 23.19
C GLY A 3 5.55 2.83 22.74
N GLU A 4 5.26 1.57 22.57
CA GLU A 4 3.96 1.07 22.08
C GLU A 4 2.83 1.22 23.12
N VAL A 5 3.14 1.01 24.39
CA VAL A 5 2.19 1.20 25.51
C VAL A 5 1.73 2.66 25.60
N VAL A 6 2.58 3.63 25.23
CA VAL A 6 2.26 5.07 25.28
C VAL A 6 1.31 5.49 24.16
N LEU A 7 1.42 4.92 22.95
CA LEU A 7 0.57 5.28 21.80
C LEU A 7 -0.85 4.73 21.99
N GLY A 8 -1.00 3.45 22.31
CA GLY A 8 -2.30 2.82 22.60
C GLY A 8 -3.03 3.48 23.78
N GLY A 9 -2.28 3.90 24.80
CA GLY A 9 -2.85 4.62 25.96
C GLY A 9 -3.38 6.03 25.62
N ARG A 10 -2.81 6.73 24.64
CA ARG A 10 -3.30 8.05 24.18
C ARG A 10 -4.55 7.93 23.34
N VAL A 11 -4.58 6.99 22.40
CA VAL A 11 -5.76 6.72 21.56
C VAL A 11 -6.94 6.28 22.42
N GLY A 12 -6.72 5.39 23.40
CA GLY A 12 -7.75 4.94 24.34
C GLY A 12 -8.31 6.09 25.19
N ARG A 13 -7.47 6.99 25.68
CA ARG A 13 -7.91 8.16 26.46
C ARG A 13 -8.71 9.16 25.62
N LEU A 14 -8.29 9.41 24.37
CA LEU A 14 -9.04 10.26 23.45
C LEU A 14 -10.42 9.64 23.14
N ALA A 15 -10.47 8.34 22.85
CA ALA A 15 -11.72 7.62 22.64
C ALA A 15 -12.65 7.75 23.88
N ALA A 16 -12.15 7.50 25.08
CA ALA A 16 -12.91 7.63 26.30
C ALA A 16 -13.45 9.06 26.51
N GLY A 17 -12.63 10.07 26.21
CA GLY A 17 -13.05 11.49 26.26
C GLY A 17 -14.15 11.82 25.26
N LEU A 18 -14.02 11.34 24.00
CA LEU A 18 -15.01 11.59 22.93
C LEU A 18 -16.35 10.88 23.13
N TYR A 19 -16.37 9.78 23.85
CA TYR A 19 -17.58 9.00 24.15
C TYR A 19 -18.08 9.18 25.58
N GLY A 20 -17.42 10.04 26.38
CA GLY A 20 -17.86 10.44 27.73
C GLY A 20 -18.85 11.61 27.71
N GLY A 21 -19.27 12.04 28.89
CA GLY A 21 -20.32 13.05 29.06
C GLY A 21 -20.03 14.44 28.46
N ARG A 22 -18.77 14.78 28.16
CA ARG A 22 -18.35 16.01 27.46
C ARG A 22 -17.81 15.75 26.05
N GLY A 23 -18.11 14.59 25.47
CA GLY A 23 -17.56 14.18 24.18
C GLY A 23 -17.95 15.08 23.01
N ASP A 24 -19.17 15.62 23.01
CA ASP A 24 -19.62 16.57 21.97
C ASP A 24 -18.84 17.88 22.00
N ALA A 25 -18.62 18.43 23.19
CA ALA A 25 -17.82 19.64 23.35
C ALA A 25 -16.36 19.43 22.92
N LEU A 26 -15.78 18.27 23.27
CA LEU A 26 -14.42 17.92 22.85
C LEU A 26 -14.32 17.76 21.33
N ALA A 27 -15.25 17.04 20.72
CA ALA A 27 -15.30 16.88 19.27
C ALA A 27 -15.46 18.23 18.55
N ALA A 28 -16.36 19.09 19.04
CA ALA A 28 -16.55 20.43 18.50
C ALA A 28 -15.29 21.30 18.59
N ALA A 29 -14.59 21.28 19.71
CA ALA A 29 -13.35 22.01 19.89
C ALA A 29 -12.23 21.54 18.93
N ILE A 30 -12.15 20.22 18.69
CA ILE A 30 -11.20 19.66 17.72
C ILE A 30 -11.56 20.11 16.29
N ARG A 31 -12.84 20.04 15.90
CA ARG A 31 -13.31 20.49 14.58
C ARG A 31 -13.05 21.98 14.34
N GLN A 32 -13.31 22.80 15.34
CA GLN A 32 -13.06 24.25 15.23
C GLN A 32 -11.59 24.55 14.94
N ARG A 33 -10.68 23.79 15.52
CA ARG A 33 -9.24 23.98 15.31
C ARG A 33 -8.75 23.28 14.04
N PHE A 34 -9.34 22.14 13.69
CA PHE A 34 -8.95 21.29 12.56
C PHE A 34 -10.20 20.90 11.79
N PRO A 35 -10.74 21.78 10.92
CA PRO A 35 -11.96 21.50 10.16
C PRO A 35 -11.77 20.41 9.09
N VAL A 36 -10.54 20.16 8.66
CA VAL A 36 -10.19 19.14 7.68
C VAL A 36 -9.22 18.14 8.29
N ALA A 37 -9.52 16.85 8.14
CA ALA A 37 -8.62 15.77 8.48
C ALA A 37 -8.28 14.96 7.23
N MET A 38 -7.00 14.71 7.02
CA MET A 38 -6.48 13.85 5.95
C MET A 38 -5.69 12.71 6.59
N ILE A 39 -6.12 11.48 6.36
CA ILE A 39 -5.53 10.28 6.93
C ILE A 39 -4.91 9.48 5.80
N ASP A 40 -3.60 9.41 5.79
CA ASP A 40 -2.83 8.59 4.85
C ASP A 40 -2.63 7.18 5.39
N GLU A 41 -2.34 6.23 4.50
CA GLU A 41 -2.16 4.80 4.84
C GLU A 41 -3.35 4.22 5.63
N PHE A 42 -4.57 4.65 5.27
CA PHE A 42 -5.78 4.33 6.03
C PHE A 42 -6.05 2.83 6.17
N GLN A 43 -5.55 1.98 5.26
CA GLN A 43 -5.66 0.52 5.38
C GLN A 43 -4.94 -0.04 6.63
N GLY A 44 -4.03 0.75 7.25
CA GLY A 44 -3.37 0.44 8.51
C GLY A 44 -4.15 0.86 9.76
N THR A 45 -5.34 1.45 9.61
CA THR A 45 -6.13 2.01 10.71
C THR A 45 -6.93 0.93 11.44
N ASP A 46 -6.85 0.94 12.77
CA ASP A 46 -7.63 0.03 13.62
C ASP A 46 -9.07 0.53 13.84
N PRO A 47 -10.00 -0.34 14.32
CA PRO A 47 -11.39 0.04 14.55
C PRO A 47 -11.58 1.20 15.54
N GLN A 48 -10.73 1.31 16.56
CA GLN A 48 -10.84 2.38 17.57
C GLN A 48 -10.42 3.74 16.98
N GLN A 49 -9.35 3.76 16.20
CA GLN A 49 -8.91 4.96 15.48
C GLN A 49 -10.00 5.44 14.53
N TYR A 50 -10.60 4.53 13.77
CA TYR A 50 -11.68 4.89 12.85
C TYR A 50 -12.92 5.43 13.58
N ARG A 51 -13.29 4.85 14.73
CA ARG A 51 -14.38 5.39 15.57
C ARG A 51 -14.13 6.82 16.02
N ILE A 52 -12.88 7.17 16.39
CA ILE A 52 -12.48 8.53 16.75
C ILE A 52 -12.67 9.48 15.55
N LEU A 53 -12.16 9.11 14.37
CA LEU A 53 -12.27 9.91 13.15
C LEU A 53 -13.73 10.17 12.78
N ARG A 54 -14.56 9.12 12.81
CA ARG A 54 -16.00 9.25 12.58
C ARG A 54 -16.66 10.23 13.53
N ARG A 55 -16.39 10.08 14.82
CA ARG A 55 -16.99 10.92 15.88
C ARG A 55 -16.69 12.39 15.70
N ILE A 56 -15.48 12.70 15.21
CA ILE A 56 -15.04 14.09 15.09
C ILE A 56 -15.52 14.70 13.77
N TRP A 57 -15.31 14.07 12.63
CA TRP A 57 -15.47 14.71 11.31
C TRP A 57 -16.60 14.16 10.44
N GLN A 58 -17.01 12.89 10.61
CA GLN A 58 -17.96 12.29 9.68
C GLN A 58 -19.36 12.91 9.83
N GLN A 59 -19.95 13.32 8.72
CA GLN A 59 -21.29 13.92 8.65
C GLN A 59 -21.46 15.16 9.55
N GLN A 60 -20.39 15.93 9.73
CA GLN A 60 -20.42 17.18 10.46
C GLN A 60 -20.38 18.36 9.46
N PRO A 61 -21.18 19.41 9.69
CA PRO A 61 -21.16 20.60 8.83
C PRO A 61 -19.80 21.26 8.84
N ASP A 62 -19.43 21.85 7.73
CA ASP A 62 -18.20 22.64 7.55
C ASP A 62 -16.91 21.87 7.86
N THR A 63 -16.93 20.54 7.71
CA THR A 63 -15.75 19.69 7.91
C THR A 63 -15.55 18.75 6.74
N ALA A 64 -14.30 18.29 6.58
CA ALA A 64 -13.94 17.25 5.62
C ALA A 64 -13.08 16.16 6.25
N LEU A 65 -13.37 14.91 5.91
CA LEU A 65 -12.57 13.74 6.25
C LEU A 65 -12.12 13.06 4.96
N LEU A 66 -10.84 13.10 4.67
CA LEU A 66 -10.22 12.45 3.52
C LEU A 66 -9.47 11.21 4.01
N LEU A 67 -9.84 10.05 3.50
CA LEU A 67 -9.21 8.77 3.80
C LEU A 67 -8.44 8.32 2.55
N ILE A 68 -7.12 8.25 2.67
CA ILE A 68 -6.21 7.88 1.59
C ILE A 68 -5.63 6.51 1.94
N GLY A 69 -5.80 5.53 1.06
CA GLY A 69 -5.29 4.20 1.32
C GLY A 69 -5.55 3.23 0.17
N ASP A 70 -4.82 2.14 0.21
CA ASP A 70 -4.98 1.03 -0.72
C ASP A 70 -5.21 -0.27 0.05
N PRO A 71 -6.41 -0.88 -0.04
CA PRO A 71 -6.73 -2.11 0.70
C PRO A 71 -5.81 -3.29 0.32
N LYS A 72 -5.23 -3.27 -0.88
CA LYS A 72 -4.28 -4.29 -1.33
C LYS A 72 -2.94 -4.26 -0.57
N GLN A 73 -2.66 -3.14 0.13
CA GLN A 73 -1.47 -2.98 0.98
C GLN A 73 -1.73 -3.32 2.46
N ALA A 74 -2.90 -3.83 2.80
CA ALA A 74 -3.27 -4.23 4.16
C ALA A 74 -2.58 -5.55 4.59
N ILE A 75 -1.24 -5.61 4.47
CA ILE A 75 -0.43 -6.79 4.82
C ILE A 75 0.03 -6.80 6.29
N TYR A 76 -0.33 -5.77 7.07
CA TYR A 76 0.12 -5.58 8.45
C TYR A 76 -0.96 -5.87 9.49
N ALA A 77 -1.79 -6.88 9.26
CA ALA A 77 -2.84 -7.29 10.20
C ALA A 77 -2.32 -7.56 11.63
N PHE A 78 -1.07 -8.02 11.76
CA PHE A 78 -0.41 -8.25 13.05
C PHE A 78 -0.15 -6.96 13.87
N ARG A 79 -0.31 -5.77 13.28
CA ARG A 79 -0.21 -4.46 13.97
C ARG A 79 -1.57 -3.91 14.39
N GLY A 80 -2.65 -4.70 14.32
CA GLY A 80 -4.00 -4.26 14.62
C GLY A 80 -4.73 -3.62 13.44
N ALA A 81 -4.09 -3.52 12.27
CA ALA A 81 -4.74 -3.12 11.04
C ALA A 81 -5.83 -4.14 10.67
N ASP A 82 -7.01 -3.64 10.35
CA ASP A 82 -8.17 -4.46 10.03
C ASP A 82 -8.76 -4.04 8.69
N ILE A 83 -8.65 -4.94 7.70
CA ILE A 83 -9.21 -4.72 6.36
C ILE A 83 -10.73 -4.46 6.41
N PHE A 84 -11.43 -5.03 7.38
CA PHE A 84 -12.87 -4.81 7.55
C PHE A 84 -13.18 -3.37 8.00
N THR A 85 -12.28 -2.74 8.76
CA THR A 85 -12.36 -1.31 9.08
C THR A 85 -12.25 -0.46 7.82
N TYR A 86 -11.34 -0.79 6.90
CA TYR A 86 -11.25 -0.11 5.61
C TYR A 86 -12.52 -0.30 4.77
N MET A 87 -13.02 -1.53 4.66
CA MET A 87 -14.23 -1.83 3.90
C MET A 87 -15.45 -1.10 4.46
N LYS A 88 -15.58 -1.06 5.79
CA LYS A 88 -16.61 -0.29 6.48
C LYS A 88 -16.51 1.19 6.17
N ALA A 89 -15.32 1.77 6.31
CA ALA A 89 -15.09 3.18 6.02
C ALA A 89 -15.43 3.53 4.58
N ARG A 90 -15.08 2.65 3.63
CA ARG A 90 -15.44 2.78 2.23
C ARG A 90 -16.95 2.82 2.01
N GLY A 91 -17.73 2.04 2.75
CA GLY A 91 -19.20 2.08 2.71
C GLY A 91 -19.80 3.34 3.37
N ASP A 92 -19.10 3.92 4.31
CA ASP A 92 -19.56 5.07 5.10
C ASP A 92 -19.29 6.43 4.43
N VAL A 93 -18.42 6.49 3.40
CA VAL A 93 -18.06 7.75 2.72
C VAL A 93 -18.95 8.03 1.51
N SER A 94 -19.16 9.32 1.23
CA SER A 94 -20.07 9.77 0.16
C SER A 94 -19.42 9.85 -1.22
N ALA A 95 -18.09 9.94 -1.30
CA ALA A 95 -17.36 10.10 -2.57
C ALA A 95 -16.12 9.19 -2.61
N HIS A 96 -15.87 8.62 -3.78
CA HIS A 96 -14.75 7.72 -4.02
C HIS A 96 -13.91 8.23 -5.20
N TYR A 97 -12.62 8.34 -4.97
CA TYR A 97 -11.65 8.71 -5.99
C TYR A 97 -10.61 7.60 -6.15
N THR A 98 -10.13 7.40 -7.35
CA THR A 98 -9.10 6.42 -7.65
C THR A 98 -7.98 7.09 -8.44
N LEU A 99 -6.73 6.88 -8.01
CA LEU A 99 -5.56 7.31 -8.75
C LEU A 99 -5.32 6.33 -9.90
N GLY A 100 -5.55 6.76 -11.13
CA GLY A 100 -5.45 5.91 -12.33
C GLY A 100 -4.06 5.86 -12.96
N THR A 101 -3.08 6.63 -12.45
CA THR A 101 -1.73 6.70 -12.99
C THR A 101 -0.70 6.31 -11.94
N ASN A 102 0.14 5.35 -12.27
CA ASN A 102 1.30 4.97 -11.45
C ASN A 102 2.49 5.86 -11.82
N TRP A 103 2.95 6.65 -10.87
CA TRP A 103 4.06 7.59 -11.01
C TRP A 103 5.40 7.03 -10.51
N ARG A 104 5.41 5.80 -10.01
CA ARG A 104 6.57 5.16 -9.38
C ARG A 104 7.29 4.20 -10.32
N SER A 105 6.55 3.40 -11.07
CA SER A 105 7.08 2.24 -11.77
C SER A 105 7.18 2.46 -13.27
N ALA A 106 8.20 1.87 -13.90
CA ALA A 106 8.35 1.86 -15.36
C ALA A 106 7.17 1.19 -16.05
N PRO A 107 6.86 1.56 -17.31
CA PRO A 107 5.71 1.04 -18.06
C PRO A 107 5.66 -0.48 -18.15
N GLY A 108 6.79 -1.13 -18.36
CA GLY A 108 6.89 -2.58 -18.42
C GLY A 108 6.47 -3.27 -17.11
N MET A 109 6.83 -2.69 -15.95
CA MET A 109 6.40 -3.22 -14.66
C MET A 109 4.90 -3.02 -14.43
N VAL A 110 4.37 -1.83 -14.76
CA VAL A 110 2.93 -1.54 -14.66
C VAL A 110 2.14 -2.51 -15.54
N GLY A 111 2.56 -2.72 -16.79
CA GLY A 111 1.93 -3.66 -17.71
C GLY A 111 1.97 -5.11 -17.20
N SER A 112 3.10 -5.54 -16.64
CA SER A 112 3.24 -6.90 -16.08
C SER A 112 2.33 -7.13 -14.89
N VAL A 113 2.25 -6.17 -13.95
CA VAL A 113 1.35 -6.24 -12.80
C VAL A 113 -0.11 -6.22 -13.24
N ASN A 114 -0.49 -5.32 -14.15
CA ASN A 114 -1.84 -5.29 -14.71
C ASN A 114 -2.20 -6.65 -15.33
N ARG A 115 -1.30 -7.23 -16.13
CA ARG A 115 -1.53 -8.53 -16.77
C ARG A 115 -1.71 -9.64 -15.75
N LEU A 116 -0.82 -9.70 -14.74
CA LEU A 116 -0.85 -10.76 -13.72
C LEU A 116 -2.18 -10.75 -12.94
N PHE A 117 -2.59 -9.58 -12.45
CA PHE A 117 -3.82 -9.46 -11.66
C PHE A 117 -5.12 -9.43 -12.48
N SER A 118 -5.03 -9.37 -13.80
CA SER A 118 -6.18 -9.51 -14.71
C SER A 118 -6.39 -10.96 -15.20
N LEU A 119 -5.59 -11.94 -14.72
CA LEU A 119 -5.77 -13.36 -15.07
C LEU A 119 -6.98 -14.00 -14.40
N THR A 120 -7.53 -13.37 -13.38
CA THR A 120 -8.72 -13.85 -12.66
C THR A 120 -9.64 -12.67 -12.33
N ASP A 121 -10.94 -12.93 -12.25
CA ASP A 121 -11.95 -11.91 -11.95
C ASP A 121 -11.88 -11.39 -10.51
N ASN A 122 -11.32 -12.16 -9.58
CA ASN A 122 -11.29 -11.83 -8.16
C ASN A 122 -9.92 -12.14 -7.52
N PRO A 123 -8.85 -11.41 -7.91
CA PRO A 123 -7.48 -11.73 -7.49
C PRO A 123 -7.21 -11.52 -6.00
N PHE A 124 -8.06 -10.80 -5.28
CA PHE A 124 -7.88 -10.47 -3.86
C PHE A 124 -8.87 -11.17 -2.93
N MET A 125 -9.58 -12.20 -3.40
CA MET A 125 -10.59 -12.98 -2.65
C MET A 125 -11.84 -12.19 -2.22
N PHE A 126 -11.72 -10.91 -1.86
CA PHE A 126 -12.83 -10.05 -1.47
C PHE A 126 -13.36 -9.31 -2.70
N ARG A 127 -14.64 -9.50 -3.04
CA ARG A 127 -15.31 -8.83 -4.17
C ARG A 127 -15.30 -7.30 -4.03
N ASP A 128 -15.29 -6.81 -2.79
CA ASP A 128 -15.26 -5.37 -2.49
C ASP A 128 -13.87 -4.74 -2.71
N ILE A 129 -12.87 -5.55 -3.06
CA ILE A 129 -11.51 -5.11 -3.41
C ILE A 129 -11.22 -5.52 -4.86
N PRO A 130 -11.87 -4.90 -5.86
CA PRO A 130 -11.62 -5.23 -7.25
C PRO A 130 -10.22 -4.75 -7.67
N PHE A 131 -9.58 -5.52 -8.55
CA PHE A 131 -8.40 -5.02 -9.24
C PHE A 131 -8.83 -3.97 -10.27
N LYS A 132 -8.16 -2.82 -10.24
CA LYS A 132 -8.32 -1.77 -11.25
C LYS A 132 -6.96 -1.55 -11.92
N PRO A 133 -6.83 -1.85 -13.21
CA PRO A 133 -5.62 -1.54 -13.96
C PRO A 133 -5.29 -0.04 -13.88
N VAL A 134 -4.01 0.29 -13.85
CA VAL A 134 -3.51 1.66 -13.85
C VAL A 134 -2.62 1.91 -15.06
N ASN A 135 -2.48 3.17 -15.46
CA ASN A 135 -1.57 3.58 -16.52
C ASN A 135 -0.19 3.91 -15.94
N ALA A 136 0.86 3.68 -16.70
CA ALA A 136 2.18 4.22 -16.37
C ALA A 136 2.23 5.73 -16.64
N ALA A 137 2.98 6.45 -15.82
CA ALA A 137 3.20 7.89 -16.06
C ALA A 137 3.96 8.11 -17.38
N PRO A 138 3.60 9.13 -18.17
CA PRO A 138 4.25 9.38 -19.47
C PRO A 138 5.75 9.63 -19.39
N ARG A 139 6.21 10.26 -18.32
CA ARG A 139 7.64 10.62 -18.10
C ARG A 139 8.56 9.40 -17.92
N ASP A 140 7.99 8.24 -17.59
CA ASP A 140 8.77 7.04 -17.26
C ASP A 140 8.92 6.09 -18.45
N GLN A 141 8.50 6.50 -19.66
CA GLN A 141 8.53 5.64 -20.85
C GLN A 141 9.95 5.27 -21.32
N GLY A 142 10.96 6.04 -20.93
CA GLY A 142 12.36 5.75 -21.21
C GLY A 142 13.09 4.90 -20.17
N LEU A 143 12.41 4.55 -19.06
CA LEU A 143 13.02 3.73 -18.00
C LEU A 143 13.16 2.28 -18.45
N ARG A 144 14.42 1.81 -18.53
CA ARG A 144 14.71 0.42 -18.85
C ARG A 144 16.02 -0.03 -18.22
N PHE A 145 16.10 -1.32 -17.98
CA PHE A 145 17.34 -1.98 -17.56
C PHE A 145 17.91 -2.76 -18.75
N GLU A 146 19.17 -2.55 -19.06
CA GLU A 146 19.91 -3.26 -20.10
C GLU A 146 21.00 -4.10 -19.46
N LEU A 147 21.16 -5.35 -19.95
CA LEU A 147 22.24 -6.23 -19.56
C LEU A 147 22.89 -6.79 -20.82
N ASN A 148 24.19 -6.60 -20.97
CA ASN A 148 24.96 -6.98 -22.17
C ASN A 148 24.39 -6.39 -23.48
N GLY A 149 23.86 -5.16 -23.43
CA GLY A 149 23.25 -4.50 -24.60
C GLY A 149 21.80 -4.92 -24.91
N GLU A 150 21.20 -5.81 -24.12
CA GLU A 150 19.82 -6.24 -24.30
C GLU A 150 18.92 -5.69 -23.21
N THR A 151 17.77 -5.13 -23.61
CA THR A 151 16.75 -4.67 -22.66
C THR A 151 16.15 -5.87 -21.93
N GLN A 152 16.20 -5.83 -20.61
CA GLN A 152 15.67 -6.87 -19.76
C GLN A 152 14.17 -6.70 -19.50
N PRO A 153 13.43 -7.79 -19.32
CA PRO A 153 12.03 -7.73 -18.93
C PRO A 153 11.90 -7.06 -17.56
N ALA A 154 10.84 -6.26 -17.39
CA ALA A 154 10.59 -5.55 -16.13
C ALA A 154 10.20 -6.50 -14.98
N MET A 155 9.66 -7.67 -15.30
CA MET A 155 9.29 -8.70 -14.32
C MET A 155 9.85 -10.04 -14.73
N ASN A 156 10.50 -10.71 -13.80
CA ASN A 156 11.00 -12.08 -13.96
C ASN A 156 10.30 -12.97 -12.93
N ILE A 157 9.91 -14.17 -13.35
CA ILE A 157 9.30 -15.16 -12.48
C ILE A 157 10.23 -16.38 -12.41
N TRP A 158 10.70 -16.71 -11.22
CA TRP A 158 11.49 -17.90 -10.97
C TRP A 158 10.59 -19.00 -10.39
N LEU A 159 10.54 -20.11 -11.10
CA LEU A 159 9.79 -21.27 -10.66
C LEU A 159 10.76 -22.33 -10.15
N MET A 160 10.54 -22.80 -8.94
CA MET A 160 11.28 -23.93 -8.41
C MET A 160 10.67 -25.22 -8.95
N PRO A 161 11.44 -26.08 -9.64
CA PRO A 161 10.94 -27.34 -10.17
C PRO A 161 10.70 -28.35 -9.05
N GLY A 162 9.78 -29.28 -9.25
CA GLY A 162 9.47 -30.39 -8.37
C GLY A 162 8.13 -30.26 -7.65
N GLU A 163 7.63 -31.39 -7.19
CA GLU A 163 6.45 -31.48 -6.33
C GLU A 163 6.86 -31.61 -4.85
N GLY A 164 6.10 -31.02 -3.94
CA GLY A 164 6.31 -31.17 -2.51
C GLY A 164 7.55 -30.50 -1.95
N VAL A 165 8.00 -29.39 -2.55
CA VAL A 165 9.13 -28.60 -2.02
C VAL A 165 8.81 -28.04 -0.66
N SER A 166 9.67 -28.27 0.32
CA SER A 166 9.49 -27.71 1.68
C SER A 166 9.69 -26.20 1.67
N SER A 167 9.00 -25.49 2.58
CA SER A 167 9.16 -24.04 2.74
C SER A 167 10.61 -23.65 3.07
N GLY A 168 11.33 -24.48 3.85
CA GLY A 168 12.74 -24.25 4.21
C GLY A 168 13.67 -24.37 3.00
N ASP A 169 13.49 -25.42 2.19
CA ASP A 169 14.28 -25.62 0.96
C ASP A 169 14.02 -24.51 -0.05
N TYR A 170 12.73 -24.12 -0.20
CA TYR A 170 12.35 -23.00 -1.04
C TYR A 170 13.05 -21.71 -0.61
N GLN A 171 12.97 -21.34 0.66
CA GLN A 171 13.58 -20.11 1.19
C GLN A 171 15.10 -20.10 0.99
N THR A 172 15.76 -21.22 1.29
CA THR A 172 17.21 -21.34 1.13
C THR A 172 17.63 -21.21 -0.34
N THR A 173 16.97 -21.96 -1.23
CA THR A 173 17.29 -21.95 -2.65
C THR A 173 17.02 -20.57 -3.28
N MET A 174 15.86 -19.96 -2.98
CA MET A 174 15.54 -18.65 -3.52
C MET A 174 16.45 -17.56 -2.98
N ALA A 175 16.88 -17.62 -1.74
CA ALA A 175 17.87 -16.68 -1.19
C ALA A 175 19.22 -16.78 -1.93
N GLN A 176 19.68 -17.98 -2.23
CA GLN A 176 20.91 -18.21 -3.00
C GLN A 176 20.81 -17.68 -4.43
N ILE A 177 19.69 -17.97 -5.12
CA ILE A 177 19.42 -17.48 -6.48
C ILE A 177 19.39 -15.95 -6.48
N CYS A 178 18.67 -15.33 -5.53
CA CYS A 178 18.58 -13.88 -5.39
C CYS A 178 19.97 -13.25 -5.18
N ALA A 179 20.76 -13.81 -4.27
CA ALA A 179 22.12 -13.32 -3.98
C ALA A 179 23.05 -13.44 -5.21
N ALA A 180 22.98 -14.56 -5.93
CA ALA A 180 23.75 -14.78 -7.15
C ALA A 180 23.36 -13.77 -8.24
N GLN A 181 22.07 -13.54 -8.45
CA GLN A 181 21.58 -12.59 -9.44
C GLN A 181 22.02 -11.15 -9.12
N ILE A 182 21.91 -10.73 -7.85
CA ILE A 182 22.37 -9.41 -7.40
C ILE A 182 23.87 -9.26 -7.64
N ARG A 183 24.66 -10.26 -7.24
CA ARG A 183 26.12 -10.26 -7.48
C ARG A 183 26.44 -10.10 -8.96
N ASP A 184 25.78 -10.86 -9.82
CA ASP A 184 26.04 -10.86 -11.27
C ASP A 184 25.69 -9.50 -11.90
N TRP A 185 24.60 -8.87 -11.46
CA TRP A 185 24.25 -7.50 -11.88
C TRP A 185 25.26 -6.46 -11.41
N LEU A 186 25.76 -6.56 -10.17
CA LEU A 186 26.77 -5.64 -9.63
C LEU A 186 28.09 -5.78 -10.40
N ILE A 187 28.54 -7.01 -10.70
CA ILE A 187 29.73 -7.27 -11.50
C ILE A 187 29.54 -6.71 -12.93
N ALA A 188 28.40 -6.98 -13.55
CA ALA A 188 28.09 -6.45 -14.88
C ALA A 188 28.07 -4.92 -14.90
N GLY A 189 27.55 -4.28 -13.83
CA GLY A 189 27.55 -2.82 -13.67
C GLY A 189 28.97 -2.25 -13.58
N GLN A 190 29.87 -2.87 -12.80
CA GLN A 190 31.27 -2.49 -12.72
C GLN A 190 32.01 -2.61 -14.07
N GLN A 191 31.56 -3.51 -14.93
CA GLN A 191 32.09 -3.74 -16.28
C GLN A 191 31.34 -2.94 -17.37
N SER A 192 30.45 -2.01 -16.98
CA SER A 192 29.60 -1.23 -17.90
C SER A 192 28.74 -2.08 -18.84
N ARG A 193 28.41 -3.30 -18.42
CA ARG A 193 27.52 -4.23 -19.14
C ARG A 193 26.09 -4.25 -18.63
N ALA A 194 25.84 -3.67 -17.45
CA ALA A 194 24.51 -3.46 -16.89
C ALA A 194 24.26 -1.95 -16.77
N LEU A 195 23.21 -1.46 -17.42
CA LEU A 195 22.88 -0.05 -17.53
C LEU A 195 21.43 0.20 -17.14
N LEU A 196 21.21 1.25 -16.34
CA LEU A 196 19.89 1.79 -16.06
C LEU A 196 19.68 3.07 -16.87
N TRP A 197 18.78 3.03 -17.80
CA TRP A 197 18.39 4.19 -18.58
C TRP A 197 17.24 4.92 -17.91
N ARG A 198 17.38 6.23 -17.76
CA ARG A 198 16.28 7.14 -17.44
C ARG A 198 15.96 7.93 -18.68
N GLY A 199 14.68 8.06 -19.00
CA GLY A 199 14.26 8.96 -20.08
C GLY A 199 14.82 10.36 -19.83
N GLU A 200 15.14 11.08 -20.91
CA GLU A 200 15.47 12.50 -20.83
C GLU A 200 14.27 13.26 -20.23
N PHE A 201 14.54 14.15 -19.28
CA PHE A 201 13.56 15.03 -18.65
C PHE A 201 13.23 16.19 -19.57
#